data_384d018265e3253371ed99ad5b1dd013
#
_entry.id   384d018265e3253371ed99ad5b1dd013
#
_cell.length_a   1.000
_cell.length_b   1.000
_cell.length_c   1.000
_cell.angle_alpha   90.00
_cell.angle_beta   90.00
_cell.angle_gamma   90.00
#
_symmetry.space_group_name_H-M   'P 1'
#
loop_
_entity.id
_entity.type
_entity.pdbx_description
1 polymer ?
#
loop_
_entity_poly.entity_id
_entity_poly.type
_entity_poly.pdbx_seq_one_letter_code
_entity_poly.pdbx_strand_id
1 'polypeptide(L)'
;MDFSNKEIYNYIDNHSSDESDILYELRRETELKCLNPIMLSGKIQGNFLAIISKLIKPFNVLEIGTYTGYSTLCIAKGLNSGGMIHTIDKNEELLQIQNKYFEKSGLRNQIKQYTGDALAIIPKLKFDFDMV
;
A
#
# COMPACT_ATOMS: atom_id res chain seq x y z
N MET A 1 10.89 5.61 -7.18
CA MET A 1 11.10 7.08 -7.28
C MET A 1 12.59 7.31 -7.33
N ASP A 2 13.08 7.82 -8.43
CA ASP A 2 14.49 8.13 -8.60
C ASP A 2 14.73 9.58 -8.15
N PHE A 3 15.26 9.73 -6.96
CA PHE A 3 15.78 11.02 -6.53
C PHE A 3 17.19 11.14 -7.09
N SER A 4 17.34 11.83 -8.18
CA SER A 4 18.61 12.07 -8.85
C SER A 4 19.67 12.77 -7.96
N ASN A 5 19.26 13.29 -6.81
CA ASN A 5 20.11 13.91 -5.81
C ASN A 5 20.12 13.11 -4.51
N LYS A 6 21.21 12.37 -4.29
CA LYS A 6 21.44 11.55 -3.09
C LYS A 6 21.37 12.35 -1.78
N GLU A 7 21.76 13.62 -1.80
CA GLU A 7 21.74 14.47 -0.61
C GLU A 7 20.30 14.80 -0.20
N ILE A 8 19.43 15.09 -1.18
CA ILE A 8 17.99 15.33 -0.94
C ILE A 8 17.34 14.06 -0.40
N TYR A 9 17.63 12.90 -1.01
CA TYR A 9 17.11 11.63 -0.53
C TYR A 9 17.51 11.37 0.93
N ASN A 10 18.78 11.51 1.25
CA ASN A 10 19.29 11.31 2.62
C ASN A 10 18.65 12.29 3.62
N TYR A 11 18.46 13.55 3.20
CA TYR A 11 17.77 14.54 4.04
C TYR A 11 16.34 14.11 4.34
N ILE A 12 15.57 13.75 3.31
CA ILE A 12 14.18 13.31 3.47
C ILE A 12 14.11 12.06 4.34
N ASP A 13 14.98 11.07 4.09
CA ASP A 13 14.98 9.81 4.86
C ASP A 13 15.29 10.03 6.35
N ASN A 14 16.26 10.89 6.64
CA ASN A 14 16.64 11.22 8.01
C ASN A 14 15.61 12.07 8.76
N HIS A 15 14.72 12.78 8.05
CA HIS A 15 13.69 13.64 8.62
C HIS A 15 12.27 13.07 8.49
N SER A 16 12.14 11.85 7.98
CA SER A 16 10.86 11.13 7.89
C SER A 16 10.69 10.14 9.03
N SER A 17 9.45 9.87 9.41
CA SER A 17 9.13 8.83 10.40
C SER A 17 9.65 7.47 9.96
N ASP A 18 10.14 6.69 10.91
CA ASP A 18 10.61 5.33 10.65
C ASP A 18 9.48 4.39 10.25
N GLU A 19 9.83 3.35 9.53
CA GLU A 19 8.92 2.25 9.23
C GLU A 19 8.49 1.57 10.53
N SER A 20 7.23 1.14 10.58
CA SER A 20 6.81 0.17 11.61
C SER A 20 7.47 -1.19 11.35
N ASP A 21 7.60 -2.01 12.39
CA ASP A 21 8.20 -3.35 12.29
C ASP A 21 7.56 -4.19 11.17
N ILE A 22 6.24 -4.12 11.04
CA ILE A 22 5.49 -4.85 10.01
C ILE A 22 5.85 -4.38 8.59
N LEU A 23 5.96 -3.08 8.37
CA LEU A 23 6.35 -2.53 7.06
C LEU A 23 7.81 -2.85 6.74
N TYR A 24 8.69 -2.80 7.74
CA TYR A 24 10.08 -3.20 7.60
C TYR A 24 10.18 -4.69 7.20
N GLU A 25 9.49 -5.58 7.91
CA GLU A 25 9.48 -7.01 7.60
C GLU A 25 8.91 -7.28 6.19
N LEU A 26 7.80 -6.63 5.82
CA LEU A 26 7.22 -6.74 4.49
C LEU A 26 8.20 -6.31 3.40
N ARG A 27 8.87 -5.16 3.59
CA ARG A 27 9.89 -4.68 2.66
C ARG A 27 11.03 -5.68 2.53
N ARG A 28 11.57 -6.18 3.65
CA ARG A 28 12.66 -7.15 3.65
C ARG A 28 12.26 -8.47 2.96
N GLU A 29 11.07 -8.97 3.22
CA GLU A 29 10.59 -10.18 2.56
C GLU A 29 10.37 -9.96 1.06
N THR A 30 9.86 -8.81 0.67
CA THR A 30 9.73 -8.42 -0.75
C THR A 30 11.08 -8.37 -1.45
N GLU A 31 12.07 -7.73 -0.86
CA GLU A 31 13.44 -7.65 -1.39
C GLU A 31 14.09 -9.02 -1.58
N LEU A 32 13.79 -9.97 -0.69
CA LEU A 32 14.42 -11.29 -0.70
C LEU A 32 13.70 -12.31 -1.61
N LYS A 33 12.40 -12.16 -1.81
CA LYS A 33 11.56 -13.21 -2.44
C LYS A 33 10.87 -12.79 -3.72
N CYS A 34 10.73 -11.49 -4.00
CA CYS A 34 10.02 -11.00 -5.17
C CYS A 34 10.98 -10.62 -6.30
N LEU A 35 10.54 -10.88 -7.55
CA LEU A 35 11.38 -10.66 -8.74
C LEU A 35 11.69 -9.19 -9.01
N ASN A 36 10.79 -8.28 -8.66
CA ASN A 36 10.93 -6.85 -8.95
C ASN A 36 10.76 -6.00 -7.69
N PRO A 37 11.65 -6.08 -6.70
CA PRO A 37 11.50 -5.37 -5.43
C PRO A 37 11.49 -3.84 -5.58
N ILE A 38 12.00 -3.31 -6.67
CA ILE A 38 11.97 -1.87 -7.01
C ILE A 38 10.54 -1.32 -7.16
N MET A 39 9.54 -2.18 -7.40
CA MET A 39 8.14 -1.77 -7.48
C MET A 39 7.52 -1.44 -6.11
N LEU A 40 8.22 -1.76 -5.03
CA LEU A 40 7.76 -1.43 -3.69
C LEU A 40 7.79 0.09 -3.46
N SER A 41 6.73 0.64 -2.88
CA SER A 41 6.65 2.09 -2.59
C SER A 41 7.75 2.57 -1.64
N GLY A 42 8.06 1.79 -0.61
CA GLY A 42 9.09 2.11 0.37
C GLY A 42 8.69 3.18 1.39
N LYS A 43 9.63 3.52 2.29
CA LYS A 43 9.40 4.37 3.47
C LYS A 43 8.89 5.76 3.12
N ILE A 44 9.55 6.46 2.20
CA ILE A 44 9.23 7.87 1.89
C ILE A 44 7.84 7.98 1.26
N GLN A 45 7.59 7.20 0.21
CA GLN A 45 6.29 7.20 -0.47
C GLN A 45 5.19 6.67 0.44
N GLY A 46 5.46 5.65 1.24
CA GLY A 46 4.51 5.10 2.20
C GLY A 46 4.11 6.09 3.28
N ASN A 47 5.06 6.86 3.82
CA ASN A 47 4.77 7.94 4.76
C ASN A 47 3.92 9.04 4.12
N PHE A 48 4.23 9.43 2.89
CA PHE A 48 3.45 10.42 2.16
C PHE A 48 2.01 9.95 1.95
N LEU A 49 1.80 8.72 1.47
CA LEU A 49 0.47 8.14 1.29
C LEU A 49 -0.31 8.06 2.61
N ALA A 50 0.36 7.69 3.70
CA ALA A 50 -0.27 7.65 5.03
C ALA A 50 -0.69 9.04 5.51
N ILE A 51 0.10 10.08 5.25
CA ILE A 51 -0.25 11.48 5.59
C ILE A 51 -1.47 11.92 4.78
N ILE A 52 -1.47 11.72 3.47
CA ILE A 52 -2.59 12.08 2.59
C ILE A 52 -3.86 11.36 3.03
N SER A 53 -3.79 10.06 3.28
CA SER A 53 -4.93 9.28 3.77
C SER A 53 -5.48 9.82 5.10
N LYS A 54 -4.60 10.16 6.06
CA LYS A 54 -5.00 10.74 7.35
C LYS A 54 -5.65 12.11 7.22
N LEU A 55 -5.22 12.91 6.25
CA LEU A 55 -5.81 14.23 5.98
C LEU A 55 -7.19 14.12 5.33
N ILE A 56 -7.33 13.24 4.35
CA ILE A 56 -8.59 13.01 3.64
C ILE A 56 -9.59 12.24 4.51
N LYS A 57 -9.10 11.28 5.31
CA LYS A 57 -9.91 10.31 6.07
C LYS A 57 -10.94 9.60 5.17
N PRO A 58 -10.48 8.95 4.09
CA PRO A 58 -11.38 8.40 3.09
C PRO A 58 -12.21 7.28 3.68
N PHE A 59 -13.45 7.13 3.18
CA PHE A 59 -14.30 6.00 3.50
C PHE A 59 -14.07 4.84 2.52
N ASN A 60 -13.97 5.16 1.22
CA ASN A 60 -13.62 4.19 0.20
C ASN A 60 -12.40 4.63 -0.59
N VAL A 61 -11.41 3.78 -0.66
CA VAL A 61 -10.19 3.96 -1.46
C VAL A 61 -10.13 2.91 -2.55
N LEU A 62 -9.77 3.31 -3.76
CA LEU A 62 -9.41 2.40 -4.84
C LEU A 62 -7.89 2.44 -5.05
N GLU A 63 -7.24 1.30 -4.96
CA GLU A 63 -5.83 1.13 -5.28
C GLU A 63 -5.69 0.18 -6.47
N ILE A 64 -4.97 0.62 -7.49
CA ILE A 64 -4.66 -0.19 -8.68
C ILE A 64 -3.18 -0.54 -8.64
N GLY A 65 -2.88 -1.81 -8.41
CA GLY A 65 -1.54 -2.32 -8.17
C GLY A 65 -1.28 -2.53 -6.67
N THR A 66 -1.70 -3.67 -6.13
CA THR A 66 -1.43 -4.04 -4.73
C THR A 66 0.04 -4.38 -4.50
N TYR A 67 0.65 -5.05 -5.47
CA TYR A 67 1.97 -5.67 -5.37
C TYR A 67 2.07 -6.52 -4.09
N THR A 68 2.97 -6.21 -3.16
CA THR A 68 3.06 -6.96 -1.89
C THR A 68 2.22 -6.33 -0.75
N GLY A 69 1.56 -5.18 -1.00
CA GLY A 69 0.63 -4.55 -0.06
C GLY A 69 1.22 -3.46 0.82
N TYR A 70 2.43 -2.98 0.54
CA TYR A 70 3.09 -1.95 1.35
C TYR A 70 2.30 -0.62 1.36
N SER A 71 1.98 -0.09 0.17
CA SER A 71 1.15 1.12 0.03
C SER A 71 -0.25 0.92 0.61
N THR A 72 -0.84 -0.25 0.38
CA THR A 72 -2.15 -0.64 0.94
C THR A 72 -2.18 -0.46 2.46
N LEU A 73 -1.16 -0.98 3.16
CA LEU A 73 -1.05 -0.85 4.62
C LEU A 73 -0.82 0.61 5.07
N CYS A 74 -0.06 1.37 4.30
CA CYS A 74 0.17 2.79 4.60
C CYS A 74 -1.12 3.62 4.48
N ILE A 75 -1.89 3.42 3.40
CA ILE A 75 -3.17 4.09 3.16
C ILE A 75 -4.21 3.67 4.20
N ALA A 76 -4.28 2.38 4.52
CA ALA A 76 -5.26 1.84 5.47
C ALA A 76 -5.18 2.49 6.87
N LYS A 77 -4.00 2.97 7.28
CA LYS A 77 -3.81 3.68 8.55
C LYS A 77 -4.57 5.02 8.65
N GLY A 78 -4.99 5.58 7.53
CA GLY A 78 -5.69 6.87 7.48
C GLY A 78 -7.19 6.77 7.21
N LEU A 79 -7.72 5.57 6.98
CA LEU A 79 -9.14 5.38 6.69
C LEU A 79 -10.05 5.91 7.79
N ASN A 80 -11.21 6.42 7.41
CA ASN A 80 -12.27 6.75 8.34
C ASN A 80 -12.76 5.49 9.09
N SER A 81 -13.44 5.68 10.21
CA SER A 81 -14.07 4.56 10.93
C SER A 81 -15.04 3.81 10.02
N GLY A 82 -14.84 2.49 9.87
CA GLY A 82 -15.59 1.66 8.93
C GLY A 82 -15.19 1.81 7.45
N GLY A 83 -14.16 2.60 7.16
CA GLY A 83 -13.64 2.75 5.80
C GLY A 83 -12.96 1.50 5.27
N MET A 84 -12.85 1.41 3.95
CA MET A 84 -12.30 0.25 3.25
C MET A 84 -11.41 0.67 2.08
N ILE A 85 -10.29 -0.03 1.92
CA ILE A 85 -9.47 0.05 0.73
C ILE A 85 -9.78 -1.15 -0.18
N HIS A 86 -10.14 -0.85 -1.43
CA HIS A 86 -10.35 -1.81 -2.50
C HIS A 86 -9.08 -1.84 -3.35
N THR A 87 -8.30 -2.92 -3.25
CA THR A 87 -7.02 -3.03 -3.94
C THR A 87 -7.04 -4.12 -4.99
N ILE A 88 -6.54 -3.83 -6.18
CA ILE A 88 -6.60 -4.71 -7.35
C ILE A 88 -5.19 -5.06 -7.79
N ASP A 89 -4.92 -6.35 -7.98
CA ASP A 89 -3.69 -6.82 -8.63
C ASP A 89 -4.01 -8.00 -9.56
N LYS A 90 -3.28 -8.11 -10.65
CA LYS A 90 -3.42 -9.23 -11.58
C LYS A 90 -2.55 -10.44 -11.23
N ASN A 91 -1.55 -10.25 -10.36
CA ASN A 91 -0.59 -11.30 -10.03
C ASN A 91 -1.03 -12.10 -8.81
N GLU A 92 -1.56 -13.31 -9.05
CA GLU A 92 -2.00 -14.23 -8.00
C GLU A 92 -0.86 -14.76 -7.11
N GLU A 93 0.38 -14.78 -7.62
CA GLU A 93 1.54 -15.28 -6.87
C GLU A 93 1.84 -14.43 -5.62
N LEU A 94 1.39 -13.17 -5.62
CA LEU A 94 1.60 -12.24 -4.51
C LEU A 94 0.55 -12.37 -3.39
N LEU A 95 -0.54 -13.11 -3.61
CA LEU A 95 -1.61 -13.24 -2.62
C LEU A 95 -1.14 -13.79 -1.27
N GLN A 96 -0.18 -14.71 -1.28
CA GLN A 96 0.32 -15.30 -0.04
C GLN A 96 1.02 -14.25 0.85
N ILE A 97 1.91 -13.45 0.26
CA ILE A 97 2.61 -12.39 1.00
C ILE A 97 1.65 -11.28 1.42
N GLN A 98 0.72 -10.86 0.54
CA GLN A 98 -0.30 -9.88 0.86
C GLN A 98 -1.13 -10.32 2.08
N ASN A 99 -1.71 -11.51 2.03
CA ASN A 99 -2.55 -12.05 3.12
C ASN A 99 -1.78 -12.13 4.44
N LYS A 100 -0.55 -12.63 4.41
CA LYS A 100 0.31 -12.71 5.59
C LYS A 100 0.43 -11.35 6.31
N TYR A 101 0.75 -10.30 5.56
CA TYR A 101 1.00 -8.99 6.17
C TYR A 101 -0.29 -8.21 6.46
N PHE A 102 -1.36 -8.41 5.71
CA PHE A 102 -2.67 -7.84 6.04
C PHE A 102 -3.22 -8.41 7.35
N GLU A 103 -3.09 -9.72 7.57
CA GLU A 103 -3.44 -10.35 8.84
C GLU A 103 -2.55 -9.85 9.98
N LYS A 104 -1.23 -9.88 9.79
CA LYS A 104 -0.27 -9.47 10.81
C LYS A 104 -0.43 -8.00 11.23
N SER A 105 -0.86 -7.14 10.33
CA SER A 105 -1.10 -5.72 10.60
C SER A 105 -2.32 -5.43 11.45
N GLY A 106 -3.25 -6.37 11.58
CA GLY A 106 -4.57 -6.15 12.18
C GLY A 106 -5.53 -5.33 11.32
N LEU A 107 -5.14 -4.99 10.09
CA LEU A 107 -5.95 -4.15 9.17
C LEU A 107 -6.74 -4.98 8.14
N ARG A 108 -6.70 -6.30 8.25
CA ARG A 108 -7.31 -7.21 7.27
C ARG A 108 -8.76 -6.89 6.96
N ASN A 109 -9.54 -6.51 7.97
CA ASN A 109 -10.96 -6.19 7.82
C ASN A 109 -11.24 -4.88 7.10
N GLN A 110 -10.23 -4.05 6.90
CA GLN A 110 -10.31 -2.78 6.16
C GLN A 110 -9.79 -2.91 4.72
N ILE A 111 -9.39 -4.11 4.30
CA ILE A 111 -8.77 -4.35 3.00
C ILE A 111 -9.56 -5.38 2.21
N LYS A 112 -10.09 -4.97 1.06
CA LYS A 112 -10.75 -5.84 0.09
C LYS A 112 -9.85 -6.05 -1.12
N GLN A 113 -9.39 -7.27 -1.30
CA GLN A 113 -8.53 -7.64 -2.44
C GLN A 113 -9.36 -8.14 -3.61
N TYR A 114 -8.96 -7.76 -4.81
CA TYR A 114 -9.48 -8.27 -6.08
C TYR A 114 -8.30 -8.72 -6.93
N THR A 115 -8.41 -9.92 -7.48
CA THR A 115 -7.39 -10.47 -8.38
C THR A 115 -7.90 -10.48 -9.81
N GLY A 116 -7.16 -9.84 -10.72
CA GLY A 116 -7.51 -9.76 -12.12
C GLY A 116 -7.21 -8.42 -12.77
N ASP A 117 -7.70 -8.24 -13.98
CA ASP A 117 -7.53 -7.01 -14.74
C ASP A 117 -8.38 -5.89 -14.14
N ALA A 118 -7.73 -4.76 -13.81
CA ALA A 118 -8.40 -3.59 -13.26
C ALA A 118 -9.50 -3.06 -14.18
N LEU A 119 -9.29 -3.05 -15.49
CA LEU A 119 -10.29 -2.59 -16.46
C LEU A 119 -11.55 -3.47 -16.47
N ALA A 120 -11.42 -4.74 -16.12
CA ALA A 120 -12.56 -5.66 -15.99
C ALA A 120 -13.25 -5.59 -14.62
N ILE A 121 -12.49 -5.25 -13.56
CA ILE A 121 -12.98 -5.24 -12.19
C ILE A 121 -13.65 -3.90 -11.85
N ILE A 122 -13.01 -2.77 -12.15
CA ILE A 122 -13.49 -1.43 -11.75
C ILE A 122 -14.94 -1.17 -12.15
N PRO A 123 -15.40 -1.50 -13.37
CA PRO A 123 -16.80 -1.26 -13.76
C PRO A 123 -17.83 -2.02 -12.92
N LYS A 124 -17.40 -3.06 -12.21
CA LYS A 124 -18.27 -3.89 -11.36
C LYS A 124 -18.34 -3.38 -9.92
N LEU A 125 -17.39 -2.50 -9.54
CA LEU A 125 -17.37 -1.89 -8.22
C LEU A 125 -18.39 -0.75 -8.18
N LYS A 126 -19.39 -0.89 -7.29
CA LYS A 126 -20.44 0.11 -7.11
C LYS A 126 -20.20 0.93 -5.85
N PHE A 127 -19.07 1.60 -5.80
CA PHE A 127 -18.66 2.45 -4.69
C PHE A 127 -18.29 3.83 -5.22
N ASP A 128 -18.57 4.86 -4.43
CA ASP A 128 -18.01 6.17 -4.61
C ASP A 128 -16.66 6.20 -3.87
N PHE A 129 -15.59 6.49 -4.59
CA PHE A 129 -14.24 6.50 -4.03
C PHE A 129 -13.82 7.93 -3.66
N ASP A 130 -13.32 8.10 -2.43
CA ASP A 130 -12.82 9.37 -1.93
C ASP A 130 -11.35 9.59 -2.32
N MET A 131 -10.66 8.50 -2.64
CA MET A 131 -9.24 8.49 -3.03
C MET A 131 -9.00 7.35 -4.03
N VAL A 132 -8.18 7.63 -5.08
CA VAL A 132 -7.74 6.66 -6.07
C VAL A 132 -6.23 6.75 -6.20
#